data_2a5854608a3a4ba8c2e3b0e79cfbb425
#
_entry.id   2a5854608a3a4ba8c2e3b0e79cfbb425
#
_cell.length_a   1.000
_cell.length_b   1.000
_cell.length_c   1.000
_cell.angle_alpha   90.00
_cell.angle_beta   90.00
_cell.angle_gamma   90.00
#
_symmetry.space_group_name_H-M   'P 1'
#
loop_
_entity.id
_entity.type
_entity.pdbx_description
1 polymer ?
#
loop_
_entity_poly.entity_id
_entity_poly.type
_entity_poly.pdbx_seq_one_letter_code
_entity_poly.pdbx_strand_id
1 'polypeptide(L)'
;MAKPDPYTVLGVSRGAGEEDIKRAFRKLARQYHPDVNKSRGAETRFKEISEAYEILGDPEKRRRYDMFGHEGVHGDFSGFGSSSARDPFAGMRFGNSGFSFNYGNFTGASGSGVFDDLFSEFLGGRSGRTRRRPTQMRGQDVEYDLTIDFEQAYGGVTAEVRVLDKRIEVHVPPGVDTGSRVRVSGQGAPGLHGGPPGDLYLNVSVTPHEYFRREGADIHLTVPITFGEAVLGGTVEVPGPDGRLALRIPPGTSSGTSFRFRGKGFPNLKDKTRGNFYVTVHVAVPENIDSESRRLVTEFERRNPFNPRKGR
;
A
#
# COMPACT_ATOMS: atom_id res chain seq x y z
N MET A 1 40.10 23.61 24.87
CA MET A 1 39.77 24.63 23.89
C MET A 1 38.49 25.34 24.35
N ALA A 2 38.45 26.68 24.37
CA ALA A 2 37.25 27.38 24.76
C ALA A 2 36.10 27.09 23.76
N LYS A 3 34.90 26.77 24.28
CA LYS A 3 33.73 26.55 23.42
C LYS A 3 33.40 27.85 22.63
N PRO A 4 33.05 27.79 21.35
CA PRO A 4 32.77 28.99 20.58
C PRO A 4 31.49 29.68 21.08
N ASP A 5 31.46 31.01 21.01
CA ASP A 5 30.30 31.80 21.42
C ASP A 5 29.06 31.46 20.58
N PRO A 6 27.94 31.05 21.19
CA PRO A 6 26.71 30.66 20.50
C PRO A 6 26.18 31.73 19.51
N TYR A 7 26.32 33.01 19.82
CA TYR A 7 25.94 34.12 18.89
C TYR A 7 26.79 34.09 17.64
N THR A 8 28.10 33.86 17.80
CA THR A 8 29.02 33.74 16.66
C THR A 8 28.75 32.48 15.83
N VAL A 9 28.40 31.34 16.46
CA VAL A 9 28.07 30.08 15.80
C VAL A 9 26.84 30.27 14.93
N LEU A 10 25.78 30.93 15.41
CA LEU A 10 24.58 31.21 14.65
C LEU A 10 24.71 32.40 13.70
N GLY A 11 25.78 33.21 13.79
CA GLY A 11 26.01 34.37 12.97
C GLY A 11 25.00 35.50 13.25
N VAL A 12 24.57 35.65 14.51
CA VAL A 12 23.65 36.72 14.95
C VAL A 12 24.29 37.64 15.98
N SER A 13 23.79 38.88 16.10
CA SER A 13 24.26 39.83 17.12
C SER A 13 23.75 39.43 18.50
N ARG A 14 24.46 39.85 19.58
CA ARG A 14 23.98 39.60 20.95
C ARG A 14 22.64 40.23 21.28
N GLY A 15 22.26 41.28 20.52
CA GLY A 15 20.96 41.95 20.63
C GLY A 15 19.87 41.34 19.74
N ALA A 16 20.14 40.26 19.01
CA ALA A 16 19.18 39.63 18.10
C ALA A 16 17.91 39.16 18.82
N GLY A 17 16.77 39.41 18.18
CA GLY A 17 15.49 38.93 18.66
C GLY A 17 15.35 37.41 18.53
N GLU A 18 14.39 36.84 19.23
CA GLU A 18 14.12 35.38 19.20
C GLU A 18 13.83 34.89 17.77
N GLU A 19 13.08 35.68 16.99
CA GLU A 19 12.76 35.34 15.59
C GLU A 19 13.99 35.29 14.67
N ASP A 20 14.96 36.20 14.92
CA ASP A 20 16.20 36.23 14.13
C ASP A 20 17.10 35.04 14.45
N ILE A 21 17.20 34.69 15.74
CA ILE A 21 17.92 33.48 16.20
C ILE A 21 17.31 32.23 15.57
N LYS A 22 15.99 32.11 15.59
CA LYS A 22 15.24 30.98 14.99
C LYS A 22 15.42 30.91 13.47
N ARG A 23 15.43 32.04 12.81
CA ARG A 23 15.67 32.15 11.35
C ARG A 23 17.08 31.73 10.98
N ALA A 24 18.08 32.22 11.73
CA ALA A 24 19.49 31.87 11.53
C ALA A 24 19.72 30.36 11.74
N PHE A 25 19.18 29.79 12.81
CA PHE A 25 19.24 28.37 13.05
C PHE A 25 18.66 27.55 11.89
N ARG A 26 17.43 27.87 11.44
CA ARG A 26 16.78 27.13 10.32
C ARG A 26 17.62 27.18 9.04
N LYS A 27 18.24 28.33 8.75
CA LYS A 27 19.10 28.48 7.57
C LYS A 27 20.35 27.60 7.66
N LEU A 28 21.04 27.64 8.81
CA LEU A 28 22.28 26.86 9.02
C LEU A 28 22.01 25.36 9.15
N ALA A 29 20.94 24.96 9.81
CA ALA A 29 20.54 23.56 9.94
C ALA A 29 20.25 22.91 8.58
N ARG A 30 19.61 23.63 7.64
CA ARG A 30 19.44 23.14 6.27
C ARG A 30 20.77 23.05 5.50
N GLN A 31 21.65 23.99 5.69
CA GLN A 31 22.94 24.05 4.98
C GLN A 31 23.91 22.94 5.43
N TYR A 32 23.90 22.59 6.71
CA TYR A 32 24.79 21.61 7.31
C TYR A 32 24.10 20.29 7.65
N HIS A 33 22.88 20.05 7.11
CA HIS A 33 22.16 18.81 7.33
C HIS A 33 22.95 17.61 6.76
N PRO A 34 23.12 16.49 7.50
CA PRO A 34 23.93 15.35 7.06
C PRO A 34 23.44 14.70 5.77
N ASP A 35 22.16 14.78 5.45
CA ASP A 35 21.60 14.27 4.19
C ASP A 35 21.91 15.17 2.99
N VAL A 36 22.04 16.49 3.22
CA VAL A 36 22.24 17.46 2.16
C VAL A 36 23.72 17.78 1.97
N ASN A 37 24.51 17.76 3.05
CA ASN A 37 25.91 18.15 3.05
C ASN A 37 26.81 17.01 3.57
N LYS A 38 27.44 16.29 2.64
CA LYS A 38 28.37 15.19 2.93
C LYS A 38 29.84 15.64 3.12
N SER A 39 30.09 16.94 3.27
CA SER A 39 31.46 17.44 3.45
C SER A 39 32.03 17.05 4.81
N ARG A 40 33.35 16.80 4.83
CA ARG A 40 34.09 16.49 6.06
C ARG A 40 33.99 17.68 7.01
N GLY A 41 33.25 17.56 8.12
CA GLY A 41 33.01 18.61 9.10
C GLY A 41 31.59 19.19 9.13
N ALA A 42 30.71 18.82 8.19
CA ALA A 42 29.30 19.24 8.23
C ALA A 42 28.59 18.77 9.49
N GLU A 43 28.84 17.54 9.90
CA GLU A 43 28.27 16.95 11.11
C GLU A 43 28.75 17.69 12.39
N THR A 44 30.03 18.02 12.45
CA THR A 44 30.57 18.80 13.58
C THR A 44 29.94 20.20 13.65
N ARG A 45 29.81 20.86 12.48
CA ARG A 45 29.16 22.16 12.38
C ARG A 45 27.68 22.10 12.73
N PHE A 46 26.97 21.08 12.28
CA PHE A 46 25.56 20.88 12.66
C PHE A 46 25.39 20.73 14.18
N LYS A 47 26.30 20.00 14.82
CA LYS A 47 26.31 19.81 16.27
C LYS A 47 26.55 21.12 17.02
N GLU A 48 27.53 21.91 16.56
CA GLU A 48 27.80 23.25 17.11
C GLU A 48 26.60 24.20 16.98
N ILE A 49 25.95 24.19 15.82
CA ILE A 49 24.75 25.00 15.53
C ILE A 49 23.59 24.58 16.43
N SER A 50 23.40 23.29 16.66
CA SER A 50 22.36 22.75 17.53
C SER A 50 22.60 23.10 19.00
N GLU A 51 23.82 22.97 19.48
CA GLU A 51 24.21 23.40 20.85
C GLU A 51 24.01 24.92 21.04
N ALA A 52 24.37 25.73 20.05
CA ALA A 52 24.19 27.17 20.10
C ALA A 52 22.71 27.56 20.17
N TYR A 53 21.85 26.88 19.40
CA TYR A 53 20.41 27.12 19.44
C TYR A 53 19.76 26.64 20.74
N GLU A 54 20.25 25.56 21.33
CA GLU A 54 19.77 25.08 22.63
C GLU A 54 19.98 26.14 23.73
N ILE A 55 21.05 26.93 23.66
CA ILE A 55 21.35 27.98 24.62
C ILE A 55 20.54 29.24 24.31
N LEU A 56 20.50 29.68 23.05
CA LEU A 56 19.92 30.95 22.67
C LEU A 56 18.42 30.92 22.36
N GLY A 57 17.88 29.74 22.07
CA GLY A 57 16.47 29.52 21.78
C GLY A 57 15.57 29.52 23.02
N ASP A 58 16.12 29.34 24.19
CA ASP A 58 15.41 29.44 25.47
C ASP A 58 15.74 30.78 26.18
N PRO A 59 14.76 31.62 26.48
CA PRO A 59 14.99 32.93 27.11
C PRO A 59 15.70 32.81 28.45
N GLU A 60 15.48 31.76 29.24
CA GLU A 60 16.13 31.60 30.56
C GLU A 60 17.58 31.14 30.40
N LYS A 61 17.84 30.16 29.50
CA LYS A 61 19.19 29.71 29.19
C LYS A 61 20.02 30.80 28.58
N ARG A 62 19.44 31.65 27.70
CA ARG A 62 20.07 32.80 27.10
C ARG A 62 20.47 33.81 28.17
N ARG A 63 19.55 34.15 29.10
CA ARG A 63 19.86 35.08 30.22
C ARG A 63 20.99 34.56 31.10
N ARG A 64 20.99 33.26 31.41
CA ARG A 64 22.08 32.65 32.19
C ARG A 64 23.41 32.70 31.43
N TYR A 65 23.36 32.40 30.13
CA TYR A 65 24.54 32.51 29.27
C TYR A 65 25.07 33.95 29.21
N ASP A 66 24.19 34.94 29.05
CA ASP A 66 24.56 36.37 28.98
C ASP A 66 25.16 36.86 30.29
N MET A 67 24.76 36.30 31.45
CA MET A 67 25.29 36.69 32.77
C MET A 67 26.55 35.92 33.16
N PHE A 68 26.63 34.64 32.86
CA PHE A 68 27.66 33.72 33.42
C PHE A 68 28.47 33.01 32.35
N GLY A 69 28.25 33.25 31.06
CA GLY A 69 28.92 32.54 29.99
C GLY A 69 28.55 31.04 29.91
N HIS A 70 29.45 30.27 29.32
CA HIS A 70 29.26 28.81 29.19
C HIS A 70 29.18 28.06 30.54
N GLU A 71 29.78 28.60 31.59
CA GLU A 71 29.76 27.96 32.92
C GLU A 71 28.37 28.07 33.57
N GLY A 72 27.60 29.10 33.28
CA GLY A 72 26.24 29.30 33.80
C GLY A 72 25.19 28.38 33.17
N VAL A 73 25.51 27.75 32.04
CA VAL A 73 24.57 26.85 31.32
C VAL A 73 24.85 25.35 31.64
N HIS A 74 26.06 25.03 32.05
CA HIS A 74 26.50 23.66 32.36
C HIS A 74 26.77 23.36 33.84
N GLY A 75 26.66 24.37 34.72
CA GLY A 75 26.84 24.21 36.16
C GLY A 75 25.62 23.56 36.80
N ASP A 76 25.85 22.45 37.46
CA ASP A 76 24.91 21.82 38.42
C ASP A 76 24.79 22.75 39.64
N PHE A 77 24.01 23.85 39.51
CA PHE A 77 23.72 24.74 40.61
C PHE A 77 22.54 24.18 41.43
N SER A 78 22.78 23.08 42.16
CA SER A 78 21.89 22.56 43.19
C SER A 78 22.08 23.37 44.49
N GLY A 79 21.71 24.64 44.48
CA GLY A 79 21.79 25.43 45.68
C GLY A 79 21.07 26.78 45.56
N PHE A 80 19.77 26.78 45.46
CA PHE A 80 18.87 27.75 46.09
C PHE A 80 17.41 27.50 45.70
N GLY A 81 16.61 27.01 46.66
CA GLY A 81 15.13 27.19 46.62
C GLY A 81 14.32 26.03 46.05
N SER A 82 14.08 25.07 46.88
CA SER A 82 12.85 24.27 47.02
C SER A 82 11.67 24.73 46.16
N SER A 83 11.24 23.90 45.16
CA SER A 83 9.92 23.27 45.13
C SER A 83 9.69 22.58 43.79
N SER A 84 9.55 21.28 43.86
CA SER A 84 8.70 20.41 43.02
C SER A 84 8.36 20.86 41.62
N ALA A 85 9.27 20.68 40.67
CA ALA A 85 8.90 20.51 39.30
C ALA A 85 9.68 19.33 38.74
N ARG A 86 8.98 18.24 38.44
CA ARG A 86 9.49 17.09 37.72
C ARG A 86 10.14 17.60 36.45
N ASP A 87 11.45 17.50 36.39
CA ASP A 87 12.26 17.80 35.23
C ASP A 87 11.89 16.79 34.11
N PRO A 88 11.27 17.20 33.00
CA PRO A 88 10.91 16.28 31.90
C PRO A 88 12.15 15.68 31.23
N PHE A 89 13.35 16.17 31.57
CA PHE A 89 14.62 15.76 30.98
C PHE A 89 15.51 14.90 31.88
N ALA A 90 15.04 14.50 33.07
CA ALA A 90 15.81 13.65 33.98
C ALA A 90 16.16 12.25 33.40
N GLY A 91 15.63 11.88 32.26
CA GLY A 91 15.94 10.64 31.53
C GLY A 91 16.92 10.77 30.37
N MET A 92 17.33 11.96 29.98
CA MET A 92 18.30 12.18 28.91
C MET A 92 19.72 12.36 29.48
N ARG A 93 20.36 11.26 29.82
CA ARG A 93 21.78 11.22 30.11
C ARG A 93 22.57 11.44 28.82
N PHE A 94 23.09 12.63 28.62
CA PHE A 94 24.17 12.92 27.70
C PHE A 94 25.47 12.38 28.26
N GLY A 95 25.72 11.11 28.03
CA GLY A 95 26.96 10.44 28.44
C GLY A 95 27.08 9.13 27.71
N ASN A 96 27.86 9.14 26.66
CA ASN A 96 28.58 8.01 26.05
C ASN A 96 27.82 6.71 25.79
N SER A 97 26.62 6.79 25.16
CA SER A 97 26.07 5.60 24.48
C SER A 97 24.80 6.01 23.67
N GLY A 98 24.94 6.14 22.38
CA GLY A 98 23.92 5.83 21.42
C GLY A 98 22.61 6.62 21.50
N PHE A 99 22.63 7.90 21.17
CA PHE A 99 21.41 8.58 20.73
C PHE A 99 21.08 8.08 19.34
N SER A 100 20.34 7.00 19.29
CA SER A 100 19.76 6.49 18.04
C SER A 100 18.53 7.33 17.72
N PHE A 101 18.71 8.41 16.98
CA PHE A 101 17.64 8.94 16.17
C PHE A 101 17.31 7.86 15.12
N ASN A 102 16.21 7.17 15.32
CA ASN A 102 15.70 6.24 14.31
C ASN A 102 15.18 7.06 13.11
N TYR A 103 16.11 7.40 12.22
CA TYR A 103 15.92 8.20 11.02
C TYR A 103 15.18 7.42 9.91
N GLY A 104 14.87 6.14 10.15
CA GLY A 104 14.29 5.25 9.13
C GLY A 104 12.82 5.48 8.80
N ASN A 105 12.11 6.37 9.52
CA ASN A 105 10.68 6.58 9.28
C ASN A 105 10.33 8.00 8.80
N PHE A 106 11.31 8.80 8.38
CA PHE A 106 11.10 10.22 8.02
C PHE A 106 11.21 10.52 6.51
N THR A 107 11.39 9.53 5.65
CA THR A 107 11.55 9.73 4.19
C THR A 107 10.25 9.69 3.40
N GLY A 108 9.11 10.12 3.95
CA GLY A 108 7.82 10.00 3.25
C GLY A 108 6.83 11.16 3.34
N ALA A 109 7.18 12.30 3.93
CA ALA A 109 6.24 13.43 4.00
C ALA A 109 6.88 14.72 3.51
N SER A 110 6.64 15.03 2.25
CA SER A 110 6.77 16.38 1.69
C SER A 110 5.73 17.29 2.35
N GLY A 111 6.16 18.15 3.28
CA GLY A 111 5.26 19.14 3.88
C GLY A 111 5.84 19.77 5.14
N SER A 112 6.06 21.07 5.09
CA SER A 112 6.61 21.94 6.14
C SER A 112 5.75 22.06 7.43
N GLY A 113 4.71 21.24 7.60
CA GLY A 113 3.77 21.32 8.72
C GLY A 113 4.14 20.49 9.95
N VAL A 114 4.84 19.37 9.79
CA VAL A 114 5.10 18.44 10.91
C VAL A 114 6.17 18.92 11.87
N PHE A 115 7.08 19.78 11.40
CA PHE A 115 8.09 20.43 12.25
C PHE A 115 7.48 21.56 13.08
N ASP A 116 6.49 22.26 12.54
CA ASP A 116 5.82 23.36 13.25
C ASP A 116 4.91 22.81 14.36
N ASP A 117 4.25 21.69 14.15
CA ASP A 117 3.38 21.06 15.17
C ASP A 117 4.19 20.42 16.30
N LEU A 118 5.26 19.69 16.01
CA LEU A 118 6.13 19.10 17.03
C LEU A 118 6.91 20.19 17.80
N PHE A 119 7.25 21.27 17.12
CA PHE A 119 7.98 22.37 17.70
C PHE A 119 7.07 23.31 18.52
N SER A 120 5.82 23.51 18.11
CA SER A 120 4.83 24.26 18.87
C SER A 120 4.41 23.53 20.15
N GLU A 121 4.39 22.20 20.15
CA GLU A 121 4.13 21.37 21.33
C GLU A 121 5.31 21.38 22.32
N PHE A 122 6.53 21.53 21.81
CA PHE A 122 7.75 21.59 22.61
C PHE A 122 8.00 22.99 23.23
N LEU A 123 7.64 24.07 22.52
CA LEU A 123 7.86 25.43 23.00
C LEU A 123 6.66 26.11 23.68
N GLY A 124 5.48 25.52 23.59
CA GLY A 124 4.22 26.05 24.15
C GLY A 124 4.02 25.81 25.64
N GLY A 125 5.05 25.53 26.41
CA GLY A 125 4.97 25.32 27.85
C GLY A 125 4.93 26.60 28.65
N ARG A 126 3.76 27.15 28.88
CA ARG A 126 3.30 27.86 30.10
C ARG A 126 2.28 28.93 29.80
N SER A 127 1.02 28.61 29.84
CA SER A 127 0.05 29.41 30.59
C SER A 127 -1.34 28.81 30.48
N GLY A 128 -1.94 28.58 31.63
CA GLY A 128 -3.38 28.31 31.71
C GLY A 128 -3.74 26.82 31.79
N ARG A 129 -4.37 26.45 32.91
CA ARG A 129 -5.18 25.23 33.08
C ARG A 129 -6.30 25.19 32.03
N THR A 130 -5.98 25.02 30.77
CA THR A 130 -6.93 24.56 29.79
C THR A 130 -7.06 23.04 29.98
N ARG A 131 -8.26 22.60 30.34
CA ARG A 131 -8.65 21.20 30.27
C ARG A 131 -8.14 20.68 28.92
N ARG A 132 -7.07 19.84 28.88
CA ARG A 132 -6.62 19.16 27.69
C ARG A 132 -7.85 18.46 27.13
N ARG A 133 -8.41 18.98 26.05
CA ARG A 133 -9.38 18.22 25.27
C ARG A 133 -8.62 16.97 24.84
N PRO A 134 -9.16 15.77 25.12
CA PRO A 134 -8.50 14.56 24.71
C PRO A 134 -8.25 14.62 23.20
N THR A 135 -7.01 14.44 22.80
CA THR A 135 -6.60 14.48 21.39
C THR A 135 -7.41 13.44 20.65
N GLN A 136 -8.14 13.86 19.63
CA GLN A 136 -8.89 12.95 18.76
C GLN A 136 -7.90 12.03 18.06
N MET A 137 -8.01 10.73 18.29
CA MET A 137 -7.14 9.74 17.64
C MET A 137 -7.98 8.98 16.61
N ARG A 138 -7.44 8.85 15.39
CA ARG A 138 -8.04 8.03 14.33
C ARG A 138 -8.09 6.57 14.77
N GLY A 139 -9.17 5.88 14.45
CA GLY A 139 -9.32 4.44 14.66
C GLY A 139 -8.34 3.63 13.82
N GLN A 140 -8.08 2.42 14.25
CA GLN A 140 -7.23 1.48 13.53
C GLN A 140 -7.92 0.98 12.25
N ASP A 141 -7.13 0.73 11.22
CA ASP A 141 -7.60 0.06 10.02
C ASP A 141 -7.84 -1.43 10.33
N VAL A 142 -8.83 -2.03 9.66
CA VAL A 142 -9.21 -3.44 9.85
C VAL A 142 -9.03 -4.16 8.54
N GLU A 143 -8.50 -5.38 8.58
CA GLU A 143 -8.40 -6.26 7.42
C GLU A 143 -9.43 -7.39 7.54
N TYR A 144 -10.03 -7.76 6.42
CA TYR A 144 -11.01 -8.83 6.32
C TYR A 144 -10.78 -9.63 5.04
N ASP A 145 -10.74 -10.96 5.15
CA ASP A 145 -10.58 -11.85 4.02
C ASP A 145 -11.95 -12.18 3.43
N LEU A 146 -12.16 -11.81 2.17
CA LEU A 146 -13.40 -12.02 1.44
C LEU A 146 -13.19 -13.04 0.33
N THR A 147 -13.88 -14.18 0.42
CA THR A 147 -13.90 -15.17 -0.65
C THR A 147 -15.14 -14.94 -1.53
N ILE A 148 -14.92 -14.85 -2.83
CA ILE A 148 -15.97 -14.72 -3.84
C ILE A 148 -15.80 -15.81 -4.92
N ASP A 149 -16.84 -16.12 -5.64
CA ASP A 149 -16.78 -17.03 -6.76
C ASP A 149 -16.35 -16.33 -8.07
N PHE A 150 -16.14 -17.14 -9.12
CA PHE A 150 -15.66 -16.68 -10.41
C PHE A 150 -16.65 -15.69 -11.08
N GLU A 151 -17.95 -15.98 -11.02
CA GLU A 151 -19.01 -15.16 -11.59
C GLU A 151 -19.11 -13.82 -10.89
N GLN A 152 -18.98 -13.81 -9.57
CA GLN A 152 -18.95 -12.59 -8.77
C GLN A 152 -17.72 -11.74 -9.08
N ALA A 153 -16.56 -12.38 -9.28
CA ALA A 153 -15.35 -11.68 -9.69
C ALA A 153 -15.48 -11.12 -11.13
N TYR A 154 -16.20 -11.83 -12.02
CA TYR A 154 -16.42 -11.40 -13.40
C TYR A 154 -17.41 -10.24 -13.51
N GLY A 155 -18.57 -10.34 -12.84
CA GLY A 155 -19.65 -9.36 -12.92
C GLY A 155 -19.58 -8.24 -11.88
N GLY A 156 -18.77 -8.41 -10.84
CA GLY A 156 -18.82 -7.63 -9.62
C GLY A 156 -19.94 -8.09 -8.69
N VAL A 157 -19.79 -7.80 -7.40
CA VAL A 157 -20.77 -8.20 -6.39
C VAL A 157 -20.86 -7.16 -5.29
N THR A 158 -22.04 -7.02 -4.71
CA THR A 158 -22.21 -6.34 -3.43
C THR A 158 -22.27 -7.42 -2.34
N ALA A 159 -21.22 -7.50 -1.54
CA ALA A 159 -21.09 -8.47 -0.48
C ALA A 159 -21.45 -7.85 0.87
N GLU A 160 -22.22 -8.56 1.68
CA GLU A 160 -22.45 -8.18 3.08
C GLU A 160 -21.36 -8.82 3.95
N VAL A 161 -20.52 -8.00 4.56
CA VAL A 161 -19.44 -8.44 5.46
C VAL A 161 -19.74 -8.00 6.88
N ARG A 162 -19.42 -8.85 7.85
CA ARG A 162 -19.56 -8.54 9.27
C ARG A 162 -18.23 -8.17 9.87
N VAL A 163 -18.06 -6.88 10.18
CA VAL A 163 -16.82 -6.35 10.75
C VAL A 163 -17.13 -5.68 12.08
N LEU A 164 -16.43 -6.06 13.15
CA LEU A 164 -16.62 -5.48 14.50
C LEU A 164 -18.11 -5.38 14.90
N ASP A 165 -18.88 -6.47 14.72
CA ASP A 165 -20.33 -6.56 15.01
C ASP A 165 -21.25 -5.67 14.16
N LYS A 166 -20.73 -4.98 13.15
CA LYS A 166 -21.51 -4.24 12.17
C LYS A 166 -21.62 -5.01 10.87
N ARG A 167 -22.81 -5.02 10.28
CA ARG A 167 -23.02 -5.48 8.91
C ARG A 167 -22.75 -4.31 7.97
N ILE A 168 -21.88 -4.53 7.02
CA ILE A 168 -21.44 -3.52 6.05
C ILE A 168 -21.63 -4.09 4.67
N GLU A 169 -22.38 -3.40 3.83
CA GLU A 169 -22.46 -3.69 2.40
C GLU A 169 -21.23 -3.12 1.71
N VAL A 170 -20.50 -3.98 1.01
CA VAL A 170 -19.29 -3.58 0.28
C VAL A 170 -19.44 -3.93 -1.19
N HIS A 171 -19.25 -2.95 -2.03
CA HIS A 171 -19.23 -3.15 -3.48
C HIS A 171 -17.83 -3.58 -3.94
N VAL A 172 -17.73 -4.82 -4.43
CA VAL A 172 -16.52 -5.38 -5.06
C VAL A 172 -16.65 -5.14 -6.57
N PRO A 173 -15.74 -4.36 -7.17
CA PRO A 173 -15.84 -4.07 -8.60
C PRO A 173 -15.55 -5.32 -9.45
N PRO A 174 -16.11 -5.39 -10.68
CA PRO A 174 -15.82 -6.48 -11.59
C PRO A 174 -14.36 -6.45 -12.04
N GLY A 175 -13.76 -7.64 -12.19
CA GLY A 175 -12.38 -7.79 -12.63
C GLY A 175 -11.37 -8.01 -11.51
N VAL A 176 -11.79 -8.01 -10.25
CA VAL A 176 -10.90 -8.33 -9.12
C VAL A 176 -10.32 -9.74 -9.28
N ASP A 177 -9.13 -9.96 -8.73
CA ASP A 177 -8.43 -11.23 -8.74
C ASP A 177 -8.02 -11.63 -7.32
N THR A 178 -7.62 -12.87 -7.15
CA THR A 178 -7.03 -13.32 -5.88
C THR A 178 -5.82 -12.46 -5.54
N GLY A 179 -5.79 -11.95 -4.29
CA GLY A 179 -4.81 -10.99 -3.83
C GLY A 179 -5.17 -9.52 -4.09
N SER A 180 -6.29 -9.23 -4.74
CA SER A 180 -6.80 -7.86 -4.86
C SER A 180 -7.19 -7.31 -3.48
N ARG A 181 -6.82 -6.06 -3.21
CA ARG A 181 -7.12 -5.36 -1.97
C ARG A 181 -8.09 -4.22 -2.23
N VAL A 182 -9.31 -4.33 -1.70
CA VAL A 182 -10.37 -3.31 -1.83
C VAL A 182 -10.45 -2.51 -0.54
N ARG A 183 -10.30 -1.18 -0.64
CA ARG A 183 -10.41 -0.27 0.51
C ARG A 183 -11.81 0.31 0.60
N VAL A 184 -12.38 0.25 1.80
CA VAL A 184 -13.65 0.88 2.16
C VAL A 184 -13.39 1.93 3.23
N SER A 185 -13.47 3.19 2.85
CA SER A 185 -13.08 4.30 3.72
C SER A 185 -14.02 4.44 4.92
N GLY A 186 -13.46 4.66 6.11
CA GLY A 186 -14.21 4.94 7.33
C GLY A 186 -14.97 3.76 7.92
N GLN A 187 -14.71 2.53 7.48
CA GLN A 187 -15.37 1.30 7.96
C GLN A 187 -14.45 0.43 8.84
N GLY A 188 -13.33 0.98 9.31
CA GLY A 188 -12.45 0.34 10.29
C GLY A 188 -12.92 0.53 11.74
N ALA A 189 -11.98 0.38 12.69
CA ALA A 189 -12.26 0.57 14.11
C ALA A 189 -12.65 2.03 14.42
N PRO A 190 -13.52 2.26 15.42
CA PRO A 190 -13.89 3.61 15.82
C PRO A 190 -12.67 4.37 16.37
N GLY A 191 -12.60 5.66 16.10
CA GLY A 191 -11.60 6.55 16.66
C GLY A 191 -11.84 6.83 18.14
N LEU A 192 -10.77 7.14 18.87
CA LEU A 192 -10.84 7.51 20.28
C LEU A 192 -11.13 9.02 20.41
N HIS A 193 -11.85 9.38 21.47
CA HIS A 193 -12.21 10.77 21.81
C HIS A 193 -12.89 11.55 20.69
N GLY A 194 -13.73 10.85 19.88
CA GLY A 194 -14.42 11.48 18.74
C GLY A 194 -13.55 11.64 17.49
N GLY A 195 -12.41 10.95 17.42
CA GLY A 195 -11.59 10.86 16.21
C GLY A 195 -12.32 10.09 15.09
N PRO A 196 -11.91 10.28 13.82
CA PRO A 196 -12.51 9.55 12.70
C PRO A 196 -12.19 8.06 12.79
N PRO A 197 -13.07 7.19 12.27
CA PRO A 197 -12.80 5.76 12.19
C PRO A 197 -11.64 5.46 11.23
N GLY A 198 -11.04 4.28 11.37
CA GLY A 198 -10.09 3.72 10.42
C GLY A 198 -10.77 3.27 9.13
N ASP A 199 -10.01 2.63 8.24
CA ASP A 199 -10.52 2.06 7.00
C ASP A 199 -10.63 0.54 7.10
N LEU A 200 -11.50 -0.04 6.28
CA LEU A 200 -11.60 -1.48 6.10
C LEU A 200 -10.89 -1.86 4.80
N TYR A 201 -10.02 -2.85 4.87
CA TYR A 201 -9.37 -3.46 3.72
C TYR A 201 -9.87 -4.89 3.53
N LEU A 202 -10.44 -5.15 2.36
CA LEU A 202 -10.85 -6.49 1.97
C LEU A 202 -9.76 -7.13 1.13
N ASN A 203 -9.21 -8.23 1.61
CA ASN A 203 -8.31 -9.09 0.84
C ASN A 203 -9.19 -10.10 0.08
N VAL A 204 -9.26 -9.95 -1.23
CA VAL A 204 -10.15 -10.78 -2.06
C VAL A 204 -9.45 -12.08 -2.44
N SER A 205 -10.16 -13.19 -2.28
CA SER A 205 -9.80 -14.52 -2.79
C SER A 205 -10.89 -15.00 -3.73
N VAL A 206 -10.52 -15.40 -4.95
CA VAL A 206 -11.46 -15.91 -5.94
C VAL A 206 -11.37 -17.44 -5.96
N THR A 207 -12.51 -18.11 -5.79
CA THR A 207 -12.58 -19.55 -5.85
C THR A 207 -12.37 -20.02 -7.31
N PRO A 208 -11.53 -21.05 -7.57
CA PRO A 208 -11.40 -21.63 -8.89
C PRO A 208 -12.75 -22.16 -9.40
N HIS A 209 -13.05 -21.90 -10.67
CA HIS A 209 -14.25 -22.41 -11.30
C HIS A 209 -14.00 -23.81 -11.90
N GLU A 210 -15.03 -24.65 -12.00
CA GLU A 210 -14.93 -26.01 -12.50
C GLU A 210 -14.50 -26.09 -13.97
N TYR A 211 -15.01 -25.19 -14.81
CA TYR A 211 -14.79 -25.20 -16.26
C TYR A 211 -13.92 -24.06 -16.74
N PHE A 212 -14.05 -22.88 -16.11
CA PHE A 212 -13.34 -21.68 -16.55
C PHE A 212 -12.00 -21.54 -15.86
N ARG A 213 -10.98 -21.28 -16.63
CA ARG A 213 -9.65 -20.94 -16.15
C ARG A 213 -9.37 -19.49 -16.52
N ARG A 214 -8.99 -18.70 -15.54
CA ARG A 214 -8.60 -17.30 -15.73
C ARG A 214 -7.09 -17.21 -15.98
N GLU A 215 -6.69 -16.43 -17.00
CA GLU A 215 -5.31 -16.05 -17.25
C GLU A 215 -5.23 -14.53 -17.45
N GLY A 216 -4.94 -13.79 -16.37
CA GLY A 216 -5.00 -12.33 -16.38
C GLY A 216 -6.42 -11.82 -16.63
N ALA A 217 -6.65 -11.15 -17.75
CA ALA A 217 -7.98 -10.71 -18.17
C ALA A 217 -8.70 -11.71 -19.07
N ASP A 218 -7.99 -12.72 -19.59
CA ASP A 218 -8.55 -13.70 -20.48
C ASP A 218 -9.18 -14.90 -19.73
N ILE A 219 -10.16 -15.53 -20.36
CA ILE A 219 -10.87 -16.71 -19.85
C ILE A 219 -10.64 -17.85 -20.83
N HIS A 220 -10.34 -19.02 -20.32
CA HIS A 220 -10.13 -20.24 -21.07
C HIS A 220 -11.15 -21.31 -20.67
N LEU A 221 -11.71 -21.98 -21.66
CA LEU A 221 -12.63 -23.10 -21.52
C LEU A 221 -12.20 -24.21 -22.46
N THR A 222 -12.23 -25.45 -22.00
CA THR A 222 -12.07 -26.62 -22.86
C THR A 222 -13.43 -27.34 -23.03
N VAL A 223 -13.85 -27.56 -24.26
CA VAL A 223 -15.14 -28.14 -24.56
C VAL A 223 -14.93 -29.41 -25.38
N PRO A 224 -15.53 -30.57 -24.99
CA PRO A 224 -15.56 -31.74 -25.82
C PRO A 224 -16.51 -31.53 -27.02
N ILE A 225 -16.07 -31.95 -28.20
CA ILE A 225 -16.88 -32.01 -29.40
C ILE A 225 -16.83 -33.43 -29.96
N THR A 226 -17.85 -33.83 -30.69
CA THR A 226 -17.90 -35.15 -31.35
C THR A 226 -16.99 -35.19 -32.58
N PHE A 227 -16.62 -36.39 -33.00
CA PHE A 227 -15.91 -36.63 -34.26
C PHE A 227 -16.69 -36.05 -35.46
N GLY A 228 -18.03 -36.25 -35.48
CA GLY A 228 -18.89 -35.69 -36.53
C GLY A 228 -18.84 -34.17 -36.61
N GLU A 229 -18.94 -33.48 -35.48
CA GLU A 229 -18.81 -32.01 -35.41
C GLU A 229 -17.43 -31.52 -35.84
N ALA A 230 -16.37 -32.25 -35.51
CA ALA A 230 -15.02 -31.91 -35.92
C ALA A 230 -14.82 -32.05 -37.43
N VAL A 231 -15.36 -33.11 -38.05
CA VAL A 231 -15.17 -33.39 -39.47
C VAL A 231 -16.12 -32.58 -40.36
N LEU A 232 -17.38 -32.54 -39.99
CA LEU A 232 -18.44 -31.92 -40.83
C LEU A 232 -18.64 -30.43 -40.50
N GLY A 233 -18.17 -29.98 -39.37
CA GLY A 233 -18.46 -28.69 -38.79
C GLY A 233 -19.87 -28.67 -38.20
N GLY A 234 -20.19 -27.53 -37.57
CA GLY A 234 -21.50 -27.37 -36.94
C GLY A 234 -21.55 -26.15 -36.05
N THR A 235 -22.64 -26.04 -35.32
CA THR A 235 -22.76 -25.00 -34.26
C THR A 235 -23.02 -25.73 -32.95
N VAL A 236 -22.17 -25.47 -31.95
CA VAL A 236 -22.24 -26.07 -30.62
C VAL A 236 -22.53 -24.97 -29.61
N GLU A 237 -23.45 -25.20 -28.70
CA GLU A 237 -23.66 -24.32 -27.57
C GLU A 237 -22.62 -24.60 -26.48
N VAL A 238 -21.90 -23.56 -26.08
CA VAL A 238 -20.88 -23.64 -25.02
C VAL A 238 -21.25 -22.71 -23.86
N PRO A 239 -20.94 -23.09 -22.61
CA PRO A 239 -21.10 -22.18 -21.50
C PRO A 239 -20.14 -21.00 -21.68
N GLY A 240 -20.63 -19.79 -21.46
CA GLY A 240 -19.83 -18.57 -21.46
C GLY A 240 -20.01 -17.81 -20.16
N PRO A 241 -19.15 -16.83 -19.87
CA PRO A 241 -19.20 -16.11 -18.60
C PRO A 241 -20.47 -15.26 -18.43
N ASP A 242 -21.12 -14.87 -19.53
CA ASP A 242 -22.39 -14.12 -19.53
C ASP A 242 -23.61 -14.99 -19.91
N GLY A 243 -23.44 -16.31 -19.94
CA GLY A 243 -24.47 -17.24 -20.40
C GLY A 243 -24.00 -18.09 -21.59
N ARG A 244 -24.92 -18.81 -22.24
CA ARG A 244 -24.56 -19.69 -23.35
C ARG A 244 -24.17 -18.91 -24.61
N LEU A 245 -23.15 -19.41 -25.30
CA LEU A 245 -22.65 -18.86 -26.57
C LEU A 245 -22.69 -19.91 -27.66
N ALA A 246 -23.06 -19.51 -28.87
CA ALA A 246 -23.02 -20.37 -30.04
C ALA A 246 -21.60 -20.33 -30.64
N LEU A 247 -20.90 -21.46 -30.61
CA LEU A 247 -19.60 -21.65 -31.23
C LEU A 247 -19.77 -22.32 -32.59
N ARG A 248 -19.40 -21.61 -33.66
CA ARG A 248 -19.36 -22.20 -35.00
C ARG A 248 -18.04 -22.93 -35.22
N ILE A 249 -18.13 -24.22 -35.45
CA ILE A 249 -16.99 -25.10 -35.71
C ILE A 249 -16.87 -25.29 -37.23
N PRO A 250 -15.78 -24.84 -37.85
CA PRO A 250 -15.51 -25.14 -39.26
C PRO A 250 -15.29 -26.64 -39.50
N PRO A 251 -15.66 -27.16 -40.69
CA PRO A 251 -15.33 -28.52 -41.06
C PRO A 251 -13.81 -28.76 -41.06
N GLY A 252 -13.38 -29.96 -40.61
CA GLY A 252 -11.98 -30.33 -40.52
C GLY A 252 -11.25 -29.70 -39.32
N THR A 253 -11.98 -29.31 -38.27
CA THR A 253 -11.38 -28.74 -37.06
C THR A 253 -10.63 -29.82 -36.27
N SER A 254 -9.35 -29.55 -36.01
CA SER A 254 -8.51 -30.45 -35.21
C SER A 254 -8.71 -30.25 -33.71
N SER A 255 -8.52 -31.34 -32.91
CA SER A 255 -8.46 -31.26 -31.46
C SER A 255 -7.36 -30.29 -31.01
N GLY A 256 -7.61 -29.45 -30.01
CA GLY A 256 -6.72 -28.39 -29.54
C GLY A 256 -6.88 -27.05 -30.28
N THR A 257 -7.77 -26.97 -31.29
CA THR A 257 -8.10 -25.70 -31.94
C THR A 257 -8.79 -24.76 -30.94
N SER A 258 -8.31 -23.51 -30.87
CA SER A 258 -8.85 -22.51 -29.97
C SER A 258 -9.58 -21.40 -30.74
N PHE A 259 -10.80 -21.12 -30.32
CA PHE A 259 -11.66 -20.08 -30.87
C PHE A 259 -11.74 -18.91 -29.91
N ARG A 260 -11.61 -17.68 -30.40
CA ARG A 260 -11.59 -16.46 -29.60
C ARG A 260 -12.88 -15.66 -29.74
N PHE A 261 -13.51 -15.40 -28.62
CA PHE A 261 -14.58 -14.41 -28.47
C PHE A 261 -14.01 -13.13 -27.90
N ARG A 262 -13.93 -12.08 -28.69
CA ARG A 262 -13.33 -10.81 -28.30
C ARG A 262 -14.18 -10.10 -27.26
N GLY A 263 -13.52 -9.50 -26.24
CA GLY A 263 -14.18 -8.68 -25.23
C GLY A 263 -15.12 -9.45 -24.29
N LYS A 264 -15.00 -10.79 -24.25
CA LYS A 264 -15.79 -11.66 -23.37
C LYS A 264 -14.99 -12.18 -22.17
N GLY A 265 -13.80 -11.65 -21.95
CA GLY A 265 -12.98 -11.89 -20.75
C GLY A 265 -13.32 -10.95 -19.59
N PHE A 266 -12.51 -10.99 -18.54
CA PHE A 266 -12.63 -10.13 -17.39
C PHE A 266 -12.39 -8.67 -17.77
N PRO A 267 -13.10 -7.72 -17.14
CA PRO A 267 -12.76 -6.31 -17.26
C PRO A 267 -11.45 -6.03 -16.50
N ASN A 268 -10.62 -5.19 -17.08
CA ASN A 268 -9.42 -4.70 -16.45
C ASN A 268 -9.77 -3.53 -15.52
N LEU A 269 -9.34 -3.59 -14.26
CA LEU A 269 -9.62 -2.56 -13.26
C LEU A 269 -9.03 -1.18 -13.60
N LYS A 270 -7.95 -1.12 -14.42
CA LYS A 270 -7.23 0.12 -14.73
C LYS A 270 -7.83 0.89 -15.89
N ASP A 271 -8.06 0.20 -17.02
CA ASP A 271 -8.44 0.84 -18.30
C ASP A 271 -9.84 0.48 -18.77
N LYS A 272 -10.56 -0.34 -18.01
CA LYS A 272 -11.91 -0.84 -18.30
C LYS A 272 -12.01 -1.64 -19.63
N THR A 273 -10.89 -1.97 -20.25
CA THR A 273 -10.89 -2.90 -21.38
C THR A 273 -11.27 -4.28 -20.90
N ARG A 274 -11.85 -5.09 -21.79
CA ARG A 274 -12.14 -6.49 -21.48
C ARG A 274 -11.15 -7.41 -22.20
N GLY A 275 -10.71 -8.46 -21.51
CA GLY A 275 -10.00 -9.57 -22.11
C GLY A 275 -10.86 -10.37 -23.09
N ASN A 276 -10.33 -11.48 -23.53
CA ASN A 276 -11.01 -12.37 -24.46
C ASN A 276 -11.44 -13.64 -23.75
N PHE A 277 -12.39 -14.34 -24.38
CA PHE A 277 -12.76 -15.70 -23.98
C PHE A 277 -12.30 -16.66 -25.07
N TYR A 278 -11.49 -17.64 -24.66
CA TYR A 278 -10.93 -18.65 -25.53
C TYR A 278 -11.61 -20.01 -25.26
N VAL A 279 -12.18 -20.60 -26.30
CA VAL A 279 -12.77 -21.92 -26.24
C VAL A 279 -11.90 -22.87 -27.04
N THR A 280 -11.25 -23.79 -26.35
CA THR A 280 -10.42 -24.84 -26.96
C THR A 280 -11.25 -26.12 -27.08
N VAL A 281 -11.39 -26.61 -28.31
CA VAL A 281 -12.16 -27.82 -28.55
C VAL A 281 -11.28 -29.08 -28.41
N HIS A 282 -11.85 -30.11 -27.81
CA HIS A 282 -11.24 -31.44 -27.69
C HIS A 282 -12.16 -32.47 -28.31
N VAL A 283 -11.65 -33.24 -29.28
CA VAL A 283 -12.45 -34.29 -29.92
C VAL A 283 -12.58 -35.44 -28.98
N ALA A 284 -13.81 -35.73 -28.54
CA ALA A 284 -14.14 -36.87 -27.72
C ALA A 284 -14.61 -38.03 -28.63
N VAL A 285 -14.18 -39.24 -28.29
CA VAL A 285 -14.61 -40.44 -28.99
C VAL A 285 -15.46 -41.30 -28.05
N PRO A 286 -16.54 -41.94 -28.56
CA PRO A 286 -17.34 -42.81 -27.74
C PRO A 286 -16.55 -44.06 -27.34
N GLU A 287 -16.68 -44.50 -26.09
CA GLU A 287 -15.99 -45.69 -25.57
C GLU A 287 -16.52 -46.97 -26.21
N ASN A 288 -17.83 -47.01 -26.47
CA ASN A 288 -18.53 -48.19 -27.03
C ASN A 288 -19.21 -47.84 -28.35
N ILE A 289 -18.93 -48.61 -29.38
CA ILE A 289 -19.59 -48.52 -30.68
C ILE A 289 -20.09 -49.87 -31.12
N ASP A 290 -21.23 -49.93 -31.79
CA ASP A 290 -21.77 -51.14 -32.38
C ASP A 290 -20.98 -51.60 -33.61
N SER A 291 -21.31 -52.81 -34.13
CA SER A 291 -20.60 -53.41 -35.26
C SER A 291 -20.76 -52.62 -36.56
N GLU A 292 -21.92 -52.02 -36.79
CA GLU A 292 -22.19 -51.24 -37.99
C GLU A 292 -21.42 -49.89 -37.96
N SER A 293 -21.44 -49.21 -36.82
CA SER A 293 -20.63 -47.99 -36.63
C SER A 293 -19.12 -48.26 -36.82
N ARG A 294 -18.63 -49.41 -36.31
CA ARG A 294 -17.23 -49.82 -36.54
C ARG A 294 -16.93 -50.01 -38.03
N ARG A 295 -17.85 -50.67 -38.77
CA ARG A 295 -17.72 -50.84 -40.21
C ARG A 295 -17.64 -49.49 -40.92
N LEU A 296 -18.55 -48.57 -40.59
CA LEU A 296 -18.58 -47.22 -41.18
C LEU A 296 -17.31 -46.41 -40.90
N VAL A 297 -16.78 -46.43 -39.68
CA VAL A 297 -15.53 -45.78 -39.36
C VAL A 297 -14.34 -46.35 -40.13
N THR A 298 -14.28 -47.69 -40.25
CA THR A 298 -13.22 -48.37 -41.05
C THR A 298 -13.31 -47.99 -42.53
N GLU A 299 -14.52 -47.92 -43.08
CA GLU A 299 -14.76 -47.51 -44.46
C GLU A 299 -14.38 -46.03 -44.66
N PHE A 300 -14.71 -45.14 -43.69
CA PHE A 300 -14.31 -43.72 -43.70
C PHE A 300 -12.79 -43.57 -43.77
N GLU A 301 -12.03 -44.32 -42.89
CA GLU A 301 -10.57 -44.29 -42.88
C GLU A 301 -9.95 -44.78 -44.19
N ARG A 302 -10.54 -45.81 -44.79
CA ARG A 302 -10.10 -46.35 -46.06
C ARG A 302 -10.25 -45.33 -47.19
N ARG A 303 -11.36 -44.55 -47.21
CA ARG A 303 -11.63 -43.51 -48.22
C ARG A 303 -10.87 -42.22 -47.98
N ASN A 304 -10.53 -41.93 -46.74
CA ASN A 304 -9.88 -40.73 -46.34
C ASN A 304 -8.57 -41.02 -45.59
N PRO A 305 -7.55 -41.55 -46.25
CA PRO A 305 -6.32 -41.92 -45.62
C PRO A 305 -5.61 -40.67 -45.05
N PHE A 306 -5.45 -40.62 -43.76
CA PHE A 306 -4.81 -39.53 -43.04
C PHE A 306 -3.80 -40.04 -42.03
N ASN A 307 -2.60 -39.52 -42.05
CA ASN A 307 -1.57 -39.87 -41.08
C ASN A 307 -1.19 -38.66 -40.22
N PRO A 308 -1.72 -38.52 -39.01
CA PRO A 308 -1.45 -37.39 -38.13
C PRO A 308 0.00 -37.39 -37.59
N ARG A 309 0.77 -38.44 -37.77
CA ARG A 309 2.16 -38.60 -37.32
C ARG A 309 3.19 -38.29 -38.42
N LYS A 310 2.74 -38.02 -39.66
CA LYS A 310 3.64 -37.73 -40.77
C LYS A 310 4.13 -36.28 -40.66
N GLY A 311 5.39 -36.09 -40.26
CA GLY A 311 6.01 -34.78 -40.14
C GLY A 311 6.39 -34.33 -38.71
N ARG A 312 6.36 -35.25 -37.76
CA ARG A 312 6.94 -35.05 -36.42
C ARG A 312 8.30 -35.69 -36.31
#